data_2e82889a407e36b612ef8373a8416aa7
#
_entry.id   2e82889a407e36b612ef8373a8416aa7
#
_cell.length_a   1.000
_cell.length_b   1.000
_cell.length_c   1.000
_cell.angle_alpha   90.00
_cell.angle_beta   90.00
_cell.angle_gamma   90.00
#
_symmetry.space_group_name_H-M   'P 1'
#
loop_
_entity.id
_entity.type
_entity.pdbx_description
1 polymer ?
#
loop_
_entity_poly.entity_id
_entity_poly.type
_entity_poly.pdbx_seq_one_letter_code
_entity_poly.pdbx_strand_id
1 'polypeptide(L)'
;MLVSKGIIFIWKREGESKLVIDKTRIFISSAYEEALKTPRKIVKEHLEVCGHEVPIFEEEDFGTWKPDTMKHCIEVVEKSDIVILLINTKSGEEPELRRGNVTPTYLEFQEAWKKKKHILVFVNPDIKKRFFDLRKDFDSLYNQYIEENHRPPDSPFDPFERWISIQDGVAKKHLQAADPFVWAFLYDIYKKRYWLYEFDFAQSEKEAKQISQMISNSLKTVVDFIPRLDELTEIEEQQSYLVEYAEHTLTMLHQKNLILNKEEQDWSNFLKQGIEFLNHRYDVIQAKDTNPVVVNHINSCYAASLYSQDGETLRLVGKTGDITAPEVFALYEEGVHVVDAFNQGERLITYREDKKTFYITEAVERFVLCLHFLLEEDWDVKRAEAYAQEVECAIMDKHQLYFEFLNLLIGGSTYE
;
A
#
# COMPACT_ATOMS: atom_id res chain seq x y z
N MET A 1 1.23 17.95 -1.10
CA MET A 1 1.89 18.00 0.23
C MET A 1 2.77 16.76 0.33
N LEU A 2 4.04 16.87 -0.11
CA LEU A 2 5.00 15.77 -0.16
C LEU A 2 5.46 15.46 1.26
N VAL A 3 5.08 14.31 1.78
CA VAL A 3 5.62 13.77 3.04
C VAL A 3 6.75 12.82 2.67
N SER A 4 7.96 13.37 2.49
CA SER A 4 9.15 12.54 2.56
C SER A 4 9.36 12.20 4.05
N LYS A 5 9.18 10.95 4.44
CA LYS A 5 9.58 10.46 5.75
C LYS A 5 11.10 10.64 5.87
N GLY A 6 11.53 11.68 6.55
CA GLY A 6 12.94 11.92 6.86
C GLY A 6 13.33 13.37 7.10
N ILE A 7 12.62 14.35 6.55
CA ILE A 7 12.91 15.76 6.82
C ILE A 7 11.58 16.51 6.91
N ILE A 8 11.10 16.71 8.13
CA ILE A 8 9.91 17.54 8.39
C ILE A 8 10.41 18.97 8.66
N PHE A 9 10.22 19.88 7.69
CA PHE A 9 10.31 21.32 7.96
C PHE A 9 9.02 21.80 8.61
N ILE A 10 9.04 21.98 9.93
CA ILE A 10 7.96 22.65 10.64
C ILE A 10 8.27 24.15 10.67
N TRP A 11 7.60 24.93 9.82
CA TRP A 11 7.56 26.38 9.97
C TRP A 11 6.67 26.73 11.18
N LYS A 12 7.29 26.99 12.33
CA LYS A 12 6.64 27.71 13.42
C LYS A 12 6.94 29.20 13.26
N ARG A 13 5.88 30.01 13.35
CA ARG A 13 6.02 31.47 13.40
C ARG A 13 6.93 31.90 14.54
N GLU A 14 7.86 32.78 14.19
CA GLU A 14 8.70 33.62 15.04
C GLU A 14 9.68 32.93 16.00
N GLY A 15 10.96 32.94 15.60
CA GLY A 15 12.11 33.13 16.50
C GLY A 15 12.81 31.89 17.03
N GLU A 16 12.93 30.79 16.29
CA GLU A 16 14.03 29.82 16.42
C GLU A 16 13.71 28.59 15.55
N SER A 17 14.32 28.50 14.40
CA SER A 17 14.29 27.28 13.58
C SER A 17 15.26 26.28 14.22
N LYS A 18 14.78 25.43 15.12
CA LYS A 18 15.50 24.25 15.53
C LYS A 18 15.30 23.20 14.44
N LEU A 19 16.35 22.94 13.67
CA LEU A 19 16.39 21.79 12.76
C LEU A 19 16.31 20.52 13.63
N VAL A 20 15.13 19.91 13.71
CA VAL A 20 14.96 18.61 14.37
C VAL A 20 15.37 17.57 13.34
N ILE A 21 16.60 17.10 13.45
CA ILE A 21 17.07 15.94 12.67
C ILE A 21 16.66 14.71 13.48
N ASP A 22 15.64 14.01 12.99
CA ASP A 22 15.27 12.70 13.54
C ASP A 22 16.38 11.69 13.18
N LYS A 23 17.00 11.14 14.22
CA LYS A 23 17.99 10.06 14.05
C LYS A 23 17.29 8.78 13.68
N THR A 24 17.89 8.00 12.77
CA THR A 24 17.46 6.63 12.53
C THR A 24 17.61 5.81 13.82
N ARG A 25 16.52 5.18 14.24
CA ARG A 25 16.47 4.38 15.46
C ARG A 25 16.67 2.91 15.13
N ILE A 26 17.70 2.29 15.73
CA ILE A 26 18.13 0.93 15.47
C ILE A 26 17.99 0.09 16.74
N PHE A 27 17.18 -0.96 16.70
CA PHE A 27 17.06 -1.89 17.83
C PHE A 27 17.95 -3.12 17.60
N ILE A 28 18.75 -3.48 18.60
CA ILE A 28 19.56 -4.69 18.58
C ILE A 28 18.87 -5.78 19.41
N SER A 29 18.29 -6.74 18.69
CA SER A 29 17.62 -7.92 19.26
C SER A 29 18.59 -9.09 19.35
N SER A 30 18.66 -9.75 20.48
CA SER A 30 19.41 -10.99 20.66
C SER A 30 18.93 -11.74 21.90
N ALA A 31 19.25 -13.04 21.99
CA ALA A 31 19.07 -13.78 23.21
C ALA A 31 19.91 -13.20 24.36
N TYR A 32 19.40 -13.31 25.60
CA TYR A 32 20.17 -12.94 26.79
C TYR A 32 21.26 -14.00 27.02
N GLU A 33 22.41 -13.77 26.42
CA GLU A 33 23.65 -14.54 26.60
C GLU A 33 24.73 -13.61 27.09
N GLU A 34 25.49 -14.00 28.10
CA GLU A 34 26.63 -13.23 28.60
C GLU A 34 27.65 -12.97 27.48
N ALA A 35 27.84 -13.96 26.58
CA ALA A 35 28.71 -13.84 25.41
C ALA A 35 28.27 -12.74 24.43
N LEU A 36 27.00 -12.32 24.41
CA LEU A 36 26.48 -11.29 23.52
C LEU A 36 26.45 -9.89 24.13
N LYS A 37 26.66 -9.74 25.41
CA LYS A 37 26.60 -8.46 26.13
C LYS A 37 27.63 -7.45 25.60
N THR A 38 28.89 -7.88 25.53
CA THR A 38 29.97 -7.05 24.98
C THR A 38 29.79 -6.75 23.48
N PRO A 39 29.50 -7.76 22.61
CA PRO A 39 29.17 -7.51 21.21
C PRO A 39 28.05 -6.50 20.99
N ARG A 40 26.92 -6.60 21.73
CA ARG A 40 25.82 -5.60 21.64
C ARG A 40 26.29 -4.18 21.93
N LYS A 41 27.06 -4.01 23.00
CA LYS A 41 27.59 -2.73 23.41
C LYS A 41 28.54 -2.14 22.34
N ILE A 42 29.45 -2.95 21.81
CA ILE A 42 30.37 -2.51 20.74
C ILE A 42 29.57 -2.09 19.49
N VAL A 43 28.60 -2.88 19.06
CA VAL A 43 27.75 -2.53 17.89
C VAL A 43 26.99 -1.22 18.16
N LYS A 44 26.39 -1.06 19.35
CA LYS A 44 25.73 0.18 19.76
C LYS A 44 26.65 1.37 19.64
N GLU A 45 27.82 1.34 20.31
CA GLU A 45 28.79 2.43 20.33
C GLU A 45 29.20 2.86 18.92
N HIS A 46 29.47 1.89 18.03
CA HIS A 46 29.80 2.17 16.64
C HIS A 46 28.66 2.86 15.88
N LEU A 47 27.42 2.39 16.04
CA LEU A 47 26.24 2.95 15.36
C LEU A 47 25.90 4.35 15.89
N GLU A 48 26.05 4.59 17.19
CA GLU A 48 25.83 5.91 17.80
C GLU A 48 26.86 6.94 17.32
N VAL A 49 28.13 6.54 17.18
CA VAL A 49 29.17 7.36 16.56
C VAL A 49 28.80 7.74 15.10
N CYS A 50 28.10 6.87 14.40
CA CYS A 50 27.57 7.12 13.05
C CYS A 50 26.31 8.00 13.05
N GLY A 51 25.79 8.40 14.21
CA GLY A 51 24.66 9.32 14.33
C GLY A 51 23.29 8.66 14.52
N HIS A 52 23.24 7.35 14.72
CA HIS A 52 22.01 6.62 15.00
C HIS A 52 21.62 6.69 16.49
N GLU A 53 20.36 6.39 16.80
CA GLU A 53 19.86 6.14 18.15
C GLU A 53 19.74 4.63 18.34
N VAL A 54 20.43 4.06 19.34
CA VAL A 54 20.51 2.59 19.48
C VAL A 54 20.15 2.17 20.91
N PRO A 55 18.86 2.07 21.28
CA PRO A 55 18.45 1.58 22.57
C PRO A 55 18.80 0.11 22.75
N ILE A 56 19.42 -0.27 23.86
CA ILE A 56 19.70 -1.65 24.23
C ILE A 56 19.15 -1.96 25.62
N PHE A 57 18.71 -3.20 25.80
CA PHE A 57 18.01 -3.66 27.01
C PHE A 57 18.77 -3.43 28.34
N GLU A 58 20.09 -3.40 28.28
CA GLU A 58 20.95 -3.26 29.48
C GLU A 58 21.19 -1.81 29.91
N GLU A 59 20.71 -0.81 29.19
CA GLU A 59 21.02 0.61 29.45
C GLU A 59 19.76 1.45 29.67
N GLU A 60 19.96 2.64 30.26
CA GLU A 60 18.88 3.57 30.63
C GLU A 60 18.10 4.11 29.41
N ASP A 61 18.72 4.15 28.25
CA ASP A 61 18.12 4.61 27.01
C ASP A 61 17.04 3.69 26.45
N PHE A 62 16.99 2.43 26.95
CA PHE A 62 15.89 1.52 26.69
C PHE A 62 14.55 1.99 27.27
N GLY A 63 14.61 2.83 28.31
CA GLY A 63 13.48 3.42 28.99
C GLY A 63 13.24 2.81 30.38
N THR A 64 12.25 3.37 31.10
CA THR A 64 11.91 2.88 32.44
C THR A 64 11.34 1.46 32.39
N TRP A 65 11.84 0.60 33.27
CA TRP A 65 11.33 -0.75 33.43
C TRP A 65 9.82 -0.74 33.69
N LYS A 66 9.09 -1.38 32.79
CA LYS A 66 7.65 -1.62 32.93
C LYS A 66 7.43 -3.01 33.54
N PRO A 67 6.31 -3.25 34.25
CA PRO A 67 6.00 -4.56 34.82
C PRO A 67 5.96 -5.69 33.78
N ASP A 68 5.62 -5.38 32.53
CA ASP A 68 5.67 -6.32 31.40
C ASP A 68 6.85 -5.95 30.47
N THR A 69 7.99 -6.55 30.76
CA THR A 69 9.24 -6.35 30.00
C THR A 69 9.08 -6.73 28.53
N MET A 70 8.33 -7.81 28.23
CA MET A 70 8.12 -8.27 26.86
C MET A 70 7.34 -7.23 26.04
N LYS A 71 6.29 -6.68 26.62
CA LYS A 71 5.51 -5.62 25.97
C LYS A 71 6.38 -4.41 25.69
N HIS A 72 7.28 -4.07 26.60
CA HIS A 72 8.20 -2.96 26.40
C HIS A 72 9.19 -3.21 25.26
N CYS A 73 9.77 -4.41 25.13
CA CYS A 73 10.62 -4.79 24.01
C CYS A 73 9.86 -4.63 22.66
N ILE A 74 8.63 -5.10 22.60
CA ILE A 74 7.79 -4.94 21.40
C ILE A 74 7.54 -3.46 21.06
N GLU A 75 7.24 -2.62 22.07
CA GLU A 75 7.09 -1.16 21.87
C GLU A 75 8.37 -0.50 21.31
N VAL A 76 9.54 -0.96 21.73
CA VAL A 76 10.83 -0.48 21.21
C VAL A 76 11.03 -0.92 19.76
N VAL A 77 10.73 -2.18 19.43
CA VAL A 77 10.74 -2.68 18.04
C VAL A 77 9.80 -1.86 17.15
N GLU A 78 8.58 -1.60 17.60
CA GLU A 78 7.61 -0.78 16.84
C GLU A 78 8.12 0.63 16.51
N LYS A 79 8.84 1.24 17.44
CA LYS A 79 9.41 2.60 17.30
C LYS A 79 10.72 2.65 16.54
N SER A 80 11.34 1.49 16.25
CA SER A 80 12.61 1.41 15.55
C SER A 80 12.41 1.38 14.04
N ASP A 81 13.36 1.92 13.28
CA ASP A 81 13.38 1.91 11.83
C ASP A 81 14.07 0.65 11.30
N ILE A 82 15.14 0.23 11.98
CA ILE A 82 15.97 -0.92 11.64
C ILE A 82 16.03 -1.85 12.85
N VAL A 83 15.96 -3.15 12.60
CA VAL A 83 16.18 -4.19 13.63
C VAL A 83 17.39 -5.03 13.23
N ILE A 84 18.40 -5.06 14.10
CA ILE A 84 19.57 -5.91 13.97
C ILE A 84 19.35 -7.12 14.88
N LEU A 85 19.29 -8.30 14.29
CA LEU A 85 19.13 -9.55 15.01
C LEU A 85 20.47 -10.29 15.11
N LEU A 86 20.95 -10.52 16.33
CA LEU A 86 22.19 -11.26 16.59
C LEU A 86 21.83 -12.65 17.12
N ILE A 87 22.18 -13.70 16.37
CA ILE A 87 21.91 -15.10 16.71
C ILE A 87 23.23 -15.83 16.97
N ASN A 88 23.35 -16.36 18.18
CA ASN A 88 24.46 -17.19 18.59
C ASN A 88 23.94 -18.59 18.96
N THR A 89 24.33 -19.13 20.10
CA THR A 89 24.05 -20.50 20.52
C THR A 89 22.76 -20.68 21.31
N LYS A 90 22.20 -19.59 21.86
CA LYS A 90 20.99 -19.62 22.67
C LYS A 90 19.84 -18.89 21.99
N SER A 91 18.63 -19.33 22.29
CA SER A 91 17.39 -18.75 21.75
C SER A 91 16.75 -17.73 22.66
N GLY A 92 17.32 -17.44 23.81
CA GLY A 92 16.73 -16.64 24.89
C GLY A 92 16.21 -17.55 26.00
N GLU A 93 16.66 -17.32 27.23
CA GLU A 93 16.32 -18.12 28.40
C GLU A 93 15.26 -17.47 29.25
N GLU A 94 14.35 -18.19 29.59
CA GLU A 94 13.82 -18.80 30.80
C GLU A 94 12.53 -19.53 30.44
N PRO A 95 12.30 -20.74 30.93
CA PRO A 95 11.08 -21.50 30.63
C PRO A 95 9.80 -20.74 30.99
N GLU A 96 9.86 -19.82 31.97
CA GLU A 96 8.74 -19.01 32.43
C GLU A 96 8.34 -17.89 31.47
N LEU A 97 9.23 -17.44 30.57
CA LEU A 97 8.97 -16.43 29.55
C LEU A 97 8.51 -17.04 28.20
N ARG A 98 8.50 -18.35 28.09
CA ARG A 98 8.00 -19.05 26.90
C ARG A 98 6.48 -19.03 26.87
N ARG A 99 5.91 -18.03 26.22
CA ARG A 99 4.49 -18.07 25.85
C ARG A 99 4.35 -18.90 24.56
N GLY A 100 3.77 -20.10 24.69
CA GLY A 100 3.46 -20.92 23.50
C GLY A 100 4.70 -21.44 22.75
N ASN A 101 5.74 -21.94 23.46
CA ASN A 101 6.97 -22.46 22.84
C ASN A 101 7.75 -21.48 21.96
N VAL A 102 7.64 -20.17 22.20
CA VAL A 102 8.38 -19.14 21.49
C VAL A 102 9.22 -18.28 22.45
N THR A 103 10.35 -17.78 21.97
CA THR A 103 11.26 -16.96 22.78
C THR A 103 11.01 -15.47 22.59
N PRO A 104 11.42 -14.60 23.55
CA PRO A 104 11.32 -13.14 23.41
C PRO A 104 11.95 -12.63 22.11
N THR A 105 13.17 -13.04 21.79
CA THR A 105 13.88 -12.65 20.56
C THR A 105 13.12 -13.03 19.28
N TYR A 106 12.44 -14.18 19.30
CA TYR A 106 11.60 -14.59 18.18
C TYR A 106 10.35 -13.69 18.05
N LEU A 107 9.71 -13.31 19.16
CA LEU A 107 8.57 -12.40 19.14
C LEU A 107 8.96 -11.00 18.64
N GLU A 108 10.12 -10.50 19.02
CA GLU A 108 10.70 -9.25 18.50
C GLU A 108 10.90 -9.31 16.99
N PHE A 109 11.45 -10.41 16.49
CA PHE A 109 11.59 -10.65 15.05
C PHE A 109 10.22 -10.70 14.35
N GLN A 110 9.24 -11.41 14.88
CA GLN A 110 7.89 -11.50 14.30
C GLN A 110 7.22 -10.13 14.23
N GLU A 111 7.33 -9.32 15.28
CA GLU A 111 6.76 -7.97 15.27
C GLU A 111 7.47 -7.06 14.25
N ALA A 112 8.80 -7.12 14.18
CA ALA A 112 9.56 -6.39 13.18
C ALA A 112 9.16 -6.79 11.75
N TRP A 113 8.97 -8.08 11.49
CA TRP A 113 8.52 -8.60 10.20
C TRP A 113 7.09 -8.15 9.86
N LYS A 114 6.16 -8.26 10.80
CA LYS A 114 4.77 -7.82 10.66
C LYS A 114 4.66 -6.32 10.35
N LYS A 115 5.49 -5.51 11.01
CA LYS A 115 5.56 -4.05 10.80
C LYS A 115 6.40 -3.66 9.58
N LYS A 116 6.90 -4.63 8.80
CA LYS A 116 7.74 -4.40 7.60
C LYS A 116 8.99 -3.54 7.90
N LYS A 117 9.59 -3.75 9.09
CA LYS A 117 10.84 -3.07 9.44
C LYS A 117 11.99 -3.59 8.58
N HIS A 118 13.03 -2.78 8.42
CA HIS A 118 14.27 -3.26 7.81
C HIS A 118 15.01 -4.16 8.80
N ILE A 119 15.12 -5.46 8.50
CA ILE A 119 15.71 -6.45 9.40
C ILE A 119 17.03 -6.94 8.82
N LEU A 120 18.11 -6.83 9.61
CA LEU A 120 19.42 -7.36 9.31
C LEU A 120 19.72 -8.51 10.28
N VAL A 121 19.98 -9.71 9.74
CA VAL A 121 20.18 -10.92 10.54
C VAL A 121 21.63 -11.35 10.51
N PHE A 122 22.26 -11.37 11.67
CA PHE A 122 23.65 -11.76 11.86
C PHE A 122 23.73 -13.03 12.71
N VAL A 123 24.45 -14.02 12.22
CA VAL A 123 24.51 -15.37 12.81
C VAL A 123 25.96 -15.76 13.05
N ASN A 124 26.23 -16.45 14.15
CA ASN A 124 27.51 -17.07 14.42
C ASN A 124 27.92 -17.94 13.20
N PRO A 125 29.14 -17.80 12.67
CA PRO A 125 29.59 -18.50 11.46
C PRO A 125 29.47 -20.02 11.57
N ASP A 126 29.82 -20.62 12.72
CA ASP A 126 29.71 -22.08 12.94
C ASP A 126 28.26 -22.55 12.96
N ILE A 127 27.35 -21.78 13.63
CA ILE A 127 25.92 -22.07 13.65
C ILE A 127 25.32 -21.97 12.26
N LYS A 128 25.63 -20.90 11.52
CA LYS A 128 25.19 -20.73 10.14
C LYS A 128 25.62 -21.89 9.24
N LYS A 129 26.87 -22.28 9.30
CA LYS A 129 27.41 -23.42 8.52
C LYS A 129 26.60 -24.70 8.82
N ARG A 130 26.45 -25.04 10.09
CA ARG A 130 25.68 -26.22 10.53
C ARG A 130 24.23 -26.17 10.11
N PHE A 131 23.61 -25.01 10.17
CA PHE A 131 22.25 -24.80 9.68
C PHE A 131 22.13 -25.16 8.18
N PHE A 132 23.05 -24.69 7.36
CA PHE A 132 23.04 -25.01 5.92
C PHE A 132 23.32 -26.49 5.64
N ASP A 133 24.14 -27.16 6.47
CA ASP A 133 24.37 -28.61 6.39
C ASP A 133 23.06 -29.39 6.64
N LEU A 134 22.21 -28.93 7.58
CA LEU A 134 20.95 -29.55 7.96
C LEU A 134 19.72 -29.02 7.20
N ARG A 135 19.86 -28.03 6.35
CA ARG A 135 18.76 -27.32 5.70
C ARG A 135 17.80 -28.24 4.96
N LYS A 136 18.33 -29.24 4.23
CA LYS A 136 17.50 -30.17 3.46
C LYS A 136 16.60 -31.03 4.37
N ASP A 137 17.07 -31.38 5.54
CA ASP A 137 16.30 -32.13 6.52
C ASP A 137 15.16 -31.24 7.06
N PHE A 138 15.45 -29.99 7.38
CA PHE A 138 14.42 -29.02 7.79
C PHE A 138 13.38 -28.75 6.70
N ASP A 139 13.78 -28.62 5.44
CA ASP A 139 12.84 -28.46 4.30
C ASP A 139 11.90 -29.67 4.19
N SER A 140 12.44 -30.87 4.32
CA SER A 140 11.66 -32.13 4.28
C SER A 140 10.65 -32.22 5.42
N LEU A 141 11.11 -31.95 6.64
CA LEU A 141 10.27 -32.01 7.85
C LEU A 141 9.14 -30.98 7.83
N TYR A 142 9.45 -29.76 7.39
CA TYR A 142 8.45 -28.72 7.28
C TYR A 142 7.36 -29.09 6.25
N ASN A 143 7.76 -29.59 5.08
CA ASN A 143 6.81 -30.02 4.06
C ASN A 143 5.95 -31.18 4.54
N GLN A 144 6.56 -32.17 5.20
CA GLN A 144 5.81 -33.28 5.83
C GLN A 144 4.80 -32.78 6.85
N TYR A 145 5.18 -31.82 7.70
CA TYR A 145 4.26 -31.22 8.67
C TYR A 145 3.04 -30.59 8.00
N ILE A 146 3.25 -29.82 6.88
CA ILE A 146 2.17 -29.19 6.12
C ILE A 146 1.26 -30.25 5.50
N GLU A 147 1.84 -31.32 4.91
CA GLU A 147 1.07 -32.41 4.32
C GLU A 147 0.20 -33.15 5.35
N GLU A 148 0.74 -33.41 6.54
CA GLU A 148 0.04 -34.12 7.62
C GLU A 148 -1.05 -33.26 8.29
N ASN A 149 -0.81 -31.97 8.48
CA ASN A 149 -1.68 -31.07 9.27
C ASN A 149 -2.58 -30.17 8.41
N HIS A 150 -2.30 -30.03 7.12
CA HIS A 150 -3.01 -29.15 6.16
C HIS A 150 -3.07 -27.67 6.62
N ARG A 151 -2.14 -27.26 7.45
CA ARG A 151 -2.01 -25.88 7.96
C ARG A 151 -0.55 -25.56 8.33
N PRO A 152 -0.16 -24.28 8.32
CA PRO A 152 1.15 -23.88 8.84
C PRO A 152 1.26 -24.18 10.35
N PRO A 153 2.49 -24.38 10.86
CA PRO A 153 2.73 -24.61 12.29
C PRO A 153 2.40 -23.36 13.11
N ASP A 154 1.88 -23.57 14.32
CA ASP A 154 1.59 -22.50 15.28
C ASP A 154 2.89 -21.95 15.90
N SER A 155 3.88 -22.82 16.11
CA SER A 155 5.25 -22.45 16.49
C SER A 155 6.24 -22.88 15.41
N PRO A 156 7.30 -22.10 15.12
CA PRO A 156 8.33 -22.51 14.15
C PRO A 156 9.04 -23.80 14.59
N PHE A 157 8.94 -24.18 15.86
CA PHE A 157 9.55 -25.36 16.43
C PHE A 157 8.74 -26.66 16.21
N ASP A 158 7.41 -26.56 16.06
CA ASP A 158 6.52 -27.70 15.94
C ASP A 158 6.96 -28.76 14.91
N PRO A 159 7.40 -28.41 13.69
CA PRO A 159 7.82 -29.39 12.71
C PRO A 159 9.10 -30.15 13.08
N PHE A 160 9.91 -29.60 13.99
CA PHE A 160 11.27 -30.07 14.25
C PHE A 160 11.46 -30.67 15.62
N GLU A 161 10.57 -30.42 16.58
CA GLU A 161 10.73 -30.81 17.98
C GLU A 161 11.03 -32.29 18.14
N ARG A 162 10.18 -33.15 17.56
CA ARG A 162 10.36 -34.60 17.63
C ARG A 162 11.65 -35.04 16.95
N TRP A 163 11.95 -34.50 15.78
CA TRP A 163 13.14 -34.90 15.01
C TRP A 163 14.43 -34.52 15.74
N ILE A 164 14.52 -33.29 16.26
CA ILE A 164 15.68 -32.84 17.04
C ILE A 164 15.89 -33.68 18.28
N SER A 165 14.84 -34.12 18.96
CA SER A 165 14.93 -34.87 20.22
C SER A 165 15.45 -36.33 20.05
N ILE A 166 15.26 -36.93 18.86
CA ILE A 166 15.61 -38.34 18.61
C ILE A 166 16.89 -38.54 17.80
N GLN A 167 17.55 -37.45 17.34
CA GLN A 167 18.73 -37.57 16.50
C GLN A 167 19.93 -38.18 17.23
N ASP A 168 20.74 -38.90 16.46
CA ASP A 168 22.03 -39.48 16.91
C ASP A 168 23.14 -39.19 15.88
N GLY A 169 24.31 -39.67 16.14
CA GLY A 169 25.45 -39.62 15.20
C GLY A 169 25.85 -38.19 14.82
N VAL A 170 26.01 -37.95 13.52
CA VAL A 170 26.49 -36.67 12.95
C VAL A 170 25.48 -35.56 13.12
N ALA A 171 24.19 -35.81 12.86
CA ALA A 171 23.14 -34.83 13.01
C ALA A 171 23.07 -34.31 14.47
N LYS A 172 23.15 -35.19 15.44
CA LYS A 172 23.21 -34.83 16.87
C LYS A 172 24.36 -33.88 17.18
N LYS A 173 25.54 -34.12 16.63
CA LYS A 173 26.70 -33.23 16.85
C LYS A 173 26.47 -31.84 16.28
N HIS A 174 25.79 -31.73 15.14
CA HIS A 174 25.41 -30.42 14.57
C HIS A 174 24.40 -29.73 15.48
N LEU A 175 23.34 -30.43 15.85
CA LEU A 175 22.23 -29.87 16.65
C LEU A 175 22.64 -29.46 18.07
N GLN A 176 23.61 -30.16 18.68
CA GLN A 176 24.13 -29.85 20.03
C GLN A 176 24.95 -28.55 20.11
N ALA A 177 25.27 -27.91 18.96
CA ALA A 177 26.04 -26.67 18.93
C ALA A 177 25.20 -25.44 19.36
N ALA A 178 23.87 -25.55 19.37
CA ALA A 178 22.96 -24.49 19.81
C ALA A 178 21.70 -25.08 20.44
N ASP A 179 20.94 -24.24 21.10
CA ASP A 179 19.61 -24.60 21.62
C ASP A 179 18.69 -25.10 20.51
N PRO A 180 17.84 -26.09 20.76
CA PRO A 180 16.93 -26.64 19.76
C PRO A 180 16.10 -25.61 19.02
N PHE A 181 15.60 -24.58 19.72
CA PHE A 181 14.79 -23.54 19.13
C PHE A 181 15.58 -22.64 18.15
N VAL A 182 16.90 -22.48 18.30
CA VAL A 182 17.73 -21.67 17.37
C VAL A 182 17.62 -22.20 15.96
N TRP A 183 17.58 -23.50 15.77
CA TRP A 183 17.48 -24.14 14.45
C TRP A 183 16.14 -23.84 13.76
N ALA A 184 15.06 -23.94 14.51
CA ALA A 184 13.72 -23.61 14.03
C ALA A 184 13.59 -22.12 13.71
N PHE A 185 14.16 -21.26 14.54
CA PHE A 185 14.18 -19.82 14.33
C PHE A 185 14.96 -19.43 13.06
N LEU A 186 16.15 -20.01 12.88
CA LEU A 186 16.93 -19.80 11.65
C LEU A 186 16.17 -20.29 10.42
N TYR A 187 15.45 -21.40 10.52
CA TYR A 187 14.67 -21.91 9.42
C TYR A 187 13.50 -20.97 9.06
N ASP A 188 12.78 -20.43 10.04
CA ASP A 188 11.71 -19.47 9.81
C ASP A 188 12.22 -18.18 9.16
N ILE A 189 13.36 -17.65 9.63
CA ILE A 189 14.02 -16.49 9.01
C ILE A 189 14.39 -16.78 7.55
N TYR A 190 14.99 -17.95 7.30
CA TYR A 190 15.38 -18.39 5.96
C TYR A 190 14.15 -18.53 5.02
N LYS A 191 13.07 -19.13 5.50
CA LYS A 191 11.79 -19.25 4.75
C LYS A 191 11.20 -17.89 4.41
N LYS A 192 11.34 -16.90 5.25
CA LYS A 192 10.94 -15.50 5.03
C LYS A 192 11.91 -14.75 4.09
N ARG A 193 12.91 -15.44 3.52
CA ARG A 193 13.89 -14.93 2.55
C ARG A 193 14.83 -13.85 3.08
N TYR A 194 15.07 -13.80 4.38
CA TYR A 194 16.11 -12.95 4.92
C TYR A 194 17.49 -13.56 4.69
N TRP A 195 18.46 -12.69 4.37
CA TRP A 195 19.85 -13.10 4.26
C TRP A 195 20.47 -13.29 5.64
N LEU A 196 21.18 -14.40 5.85
CA LEU A 196 21.91 -14.69 7.07
C LEU A 196 23.34 -14.22 6.91
N TYR A 197 23.68 -13.06 7.46
CA TYR A 197 25.05 -12.55 7.50
C TYR A 197 25.85 -13.27 8.58
N GLU A 198 27.17 -13.36 8.40
CA GLU A 198 28.05 -13.88 9.43
C GLU A 198 28.44 -12.77 10.41
N PHE A 199 28.54 -13.12 11.68
CA PHE A 199 29.06 -12.26 12.73
C PHE A 199 29.95 -13.07 13.64
N ASP A 200 31.27 -12.80 13.60
CA ASP A 200 32.25 -13.40 14.50
C ASP A 200 32.26 -12.61 15.82
N PHE A 201 31.59 -13.15 16.83
CA PHE A 201 31.48 -12.52 18.15
C PHE A 201 32.83 -12.31 18.84
N ALA A 202 33.89 -13.01 18.43
CA ALA A 202 35.26 -12.78 18.90
C ALA A 202 35.90 -11.55 18.25
N GLN A 203 35.40 -11.07 17.11
CA GLN A 203 35.92 -9.93 16.35
C GLN A 203 34.87 -8.76 16.29
N SER A 204 34.12 -8.54 17.36
CA SER A 204 32.97 -7.64 17.39
C SER A 204 33.26 -6.22 16.91
N GLU A 205 34.44 -5.65 17.12
CA GLU A 205 34.85 -4.34 16.62
C GLU A 205 34.87 -4.28 15.08
N LYS A 206 35.42 -5.31 14.46
CA LYS A 206 35.48 -5.41 13.01
C LYS A 206 34.07 -5.58 12.43
N GLU A 207 33.29 -6.45 13.04
CA GLU A 207 31.92 -6.74 12.60
C GLU A 207 30.99 -5.52 12.76
N ALA A 208 31.10 -4.78 13.86
CA ALA A 208 30.37 -3.54 14.08
C ALA A 208 30.65 -2.49 13.01
N LYS A 209 31.93 -2.38 12.59
CA LYS A 209 32.31 -1.52 11.48
C LYS A 209 31.68 -1.96 10.15
N GLN A 210 31.62 -3.27 9.90
CA GLN A 210 30.97 -3.78 8.69
C GLN A 210 29.47 -3.50 8.70
N ILE A 211 28.78 -3.64 9.84
CA ILE A 211 27.37 -3.26 9.99
C ILE A 211 27.16 -1.79 9.63
N SER A 212 27.97 -0.90 10.19
CA SER A 212 27.89 0.54 9.89
C SER A 212 28.08 0.83 8.40
N GLN A 213 29.03 0.13 7.76
CA GLN A 213 29.25 0.25 6.31
C GLN A 213 28.06 -0.27 5.49
N MET A 214 27.44 -1.39 5.90
CA MET A 214 26.25 -1.92 5.25
C MET A 214 25.09 -0.93 5.31
N ILE A 215 24.84 -0.33 6.48
CA ILE A 215 23.78 0.67 6.65
C ILE A 215 24.08 1.90 5.78
N SER A 216 25.31 2.39 5.76
CA SER A 216 25.71 3.52 4.92
C SER A 216 25.57 3.24 3.42
N ASN A 217 25.91 2.02 2.98
CA ASN A 217 25.73 1.60 1.58
C ASN A 217 24.24 1.49 1.21
N SER A 218 23.40 1.03 2.15
CA SER A 218 21.95 1.00 1.95
C SER A 218 21.37 2.41 1.80
N LEU A 219 21.88 3.38 2.57
CA LEU A 219 21.51 4.78 2.43
C LEU A 219 21.83 5.32 1.02
N LYS A 220 22.97 4.95 0.43
CA LYS A 220 23.29 5.32 -0.95
C LYS A 220 22.21 4.85 -1.92
N THR A 221 21.76 3.61 -1.79
CA THR A 221 20.65 3.09 -2.61
C THR A 221 19.39 3.91 -2.43
N VAL A 222 19.04 4.29 -1.19
CA VAL A 222 17.88 5.14 -0.92
C VAL A 222 18.03 6.52 -1.59
N VAL A 223 19.23 7.13 -1.50
CA VAL A 223 19.52 8.41 -2.16
C VAL A 223 19.36 8.32 -3.67
N ASP A 224 19.76 7.20 -4.27
CA ASP A 224 19.60 6.97 -5.71
C ASP A 224 18.10 6.81 -6.12
N PHE A 225 17.22 6.43 -5.20
CA PHE A 225 15.77 6.35 -5.42
C PHE A 225 15.03 7.67 -5.19
N ILE A 226 15.55 8.59 -4.37
CA ILE A 226 14.89 9.86 -4.07
C ILE A 226 14.46 10.62 -5.33
N PRO A 227 15.32 10.79 -6.36
CA PRO A 227 14.93 11.50 -7.59
C PRO A 227 13.83 10.78 -8.40
N ARG A 228 13.59 9.50 -8.10
CA ARG A 228 12.60 8.67 -8.80
C ARG A 228 11.33 8.44 -8.00
N LEU A 229 11.20 9.02 -6.80
CA LEU A 229 10.03 8.83 -5.95
C LEU A 229 8.76 9.33 -6.63
N ASP A 230 8.85 10.48 -7.30
CA ASP A 230 7.70 11.05 -8.03
C ASP A 230 7.29 10.14 -9.20
N GLU A 231 8.25 9.63 -9.98
CA GLU A 231 8.04 8.64 -11.04
C GLU A 231 7.40 7.35 -10.52
N LEU A 232 7.90 6.82 -9.39
CA LEU A 232 7.37 5.60 -8.77
C LEU A 232 5.96 5.79 -8.22
N THR A 233 5.68 6.96 -7.66
CA THR A 233 4.33 7.31 -7.19
C THR A 233 3.36 7.40 -8.36
N GLU A 234 3.75 8.03 -9.45
CA GLU A 234 2.95 8.10 -10.67
C GLU A 234 2.67 6.71 -11.26
N ILE A 235 3.69 5.83 -11.30
CA ILE A 235 3.52 4.44 -11.75
C ILE A 235 2.54 3.68 -10.85
N GLU A 236 2.63 3.83 -9.52
CA GLU A 236 1.72 3.19 -8.57
C GLU A 236 0.28 3.67 -8.76
N GLU A 237 0.08 4.97 -8.95
CA GLU A 237 -1.24 5.55 -9.23
C GLU A 237 -1.81 5.04 -10.56
N GLN A 238 -1.00 5.00 -11.63
CA GLN A 238 -1.40 4.46 -12.93
C GLN A 238 -1.75 2.97 -12.84
N GLN A 239 -0.96 2.19 -12.12
CA GLN A 239 -1.22 0.76 -11.93
C GLN A 239 -2.53 0.53 -11.16
N SER A 240 -2.78 1.29 -10.10
CA SER A 240 -4.01 1.21 -9.33
C SER A 240 -5.23 1.56 -10.19
N TYR A 241 -5.13 2.61 -10.99
CA TYR A 241 -6.17 2.99 -11.94
C TYR A 241 -6.44 1.88 -12.97
N LEU A 242 -5.40 1.26 -13.55
CA LEU A 242 -5.57 0.20 -14.54
C LEU A 242 -6.24 -1.05 -13.96
N VAL A 243 -5.94 -1.41 -12.71
CA VAL A 243 -6.59 -2.55 -12.03
C VAL A 243 -8.08 -2.23 -11.81
N GLU A 244 -8.39 -1.07 -11.26
CA GLU A 244 -9.77 -0.63 -11.02
C GLU A 244 -10.56 -0.53 -12.33
N TYR A 245 -9.96 0.05 -13.37
CA TYR A 245 -10.52 0.11 -14.72
C TYR A 245 -10.83 -1.29 -15.27
N ALA A 246 -9.90 -2.25 -15.13
CA ALA A 246 -10.10 -3.62 -15.62
C ALA A 246 -11.27 -4.33 -14.90
N GLU A 247 -11.38 -4.17 -13.59
CA GLU A 247 -12.47 -4.77 -12.80
C GLU A 247 -13.83 -4.19 -13.20
N HIS A 248 -13.92 -2.85 -13.35
CA HIS A 248 -15.14 -2.20 -13.79
C HIS A 248 -15.53 -2.54 -15.22
N THR A 249 -14.57 -2.58 -16.15
CA THR A 249 -14.86 -2.92 -17.55
C THR A 249 -15.37 -4.35 -17.68
N LEU A 250 -14.83 -5.31 -16.92
CA LEU A 250 -15.34 -6.69 -16.88
C LEU A 250 -16.78 -6.73 -16.33
N THR A 251 -17.07 -5.96 -15.30
CA THR A 251 -18.42 -5.88 -14.72
C THR A 251 -19.41 -5.28 -15.73
N MET A 252 -19.03 -4.20 -16.41
CA MET A 252 -19.84 -3.55 -17.43
C MET A 252 -20.10 -4.47 -18.64
N LEU A 253 -19.09 -5.21 -19.10
CA LEU A 253 -19.26 -6.22 -20.17
C LEU A 253 -20.25 -7.31 -19.75
N HIS A 254 -20.21 -7.73 -18.49
CA HIS A 254 -21.17 -8.69 -17.98
C HIS A 254 -22.59 -8.13 -17.98
N GLN A 255 -22.75 -6.87 -17.51
CA GLN A 255 -24.04 -6.15 -17.53
C GLN A 255 -24.57 -5.97 -18.96
N LYS A 256 -23.70 -5.65 -19.92
CA LYS A 256 -24.10 -5.54 -21.33
C LYS A 256 -24.80 -6.80 -21.85
N ASN A 257 -24.36 -7.98 -21.46
CA ASN A 257 -25.01 -9.24 -21.83
C ASN A 257 -26.47 -9.31 -21.32
N LEU A 258 -26.84 -8.54 -20.28
CA LEU A 258 -28.18 -8.42 -19.75
C LEU A 258 -29.04 -7.37 -20.52
N ILE A 259 -28.37 -6.38 -21.16
CA ILE A 259 -29.05 -5.29 -21.91
C ILE A 259 -29.62 -5.79 -23.25
N LEU A 260 -29.32 -7.00 -23.67
CA LEU A 260 -29.89 -7.56 -24.91
C LEU A 260 -31.40 -7.55 -24.95
N ASN A 261 -32.07 -7.48 -23.80
CA ASN A 261 -33.53 -7.33 -23.71
C ASN A 261 -34.03 -5.91 -23.92
N LYS A 262 -33.14 -4.90 -23.92
CA LYS A 262 -33.43 -3.46 -24.17
C LYS A 262 -34.50 -2.84 -23.27
N GLU A 263 -34.68 -3.34 -22.05
CA GLU A 263 -35.61 -2.78 -21.08
C GLU A 263 -35.00 -1.59 -20.35
N GLU A 264 -35.80 -0.61 -19.95
CA GLU A 264 -35.38 0.58 -19.19
C GLU A 264 -34.60 0.19 -17.90
N GLN A 265 -35.04 -0.86 -17.24
CA GLN A 265 -34.36 -1.34 -16.02
C GLN A 265 -32.93 -1.82 -16.29
N ASP A 266 -32.70 -2.45 -17.43
CA ASP A 266 -31.37 -2.96 -17.80
C ASP A 266 -30.41 -1.80 -18.09
N TRP A 267 -30.85 -0.78 -18.80
CA TRP A 267 -30.12 0.44 -19.02
C TRP A 267 -29.85 1.21 -17.71
N SER A 268 -30.83 1.27 -16.82
CA SER A 268 -30.67 1.91 -15.52
C SER A 268 -29.63 1.20 -14.64
N ASN A 269 -29.63 -0.13 -14.64
CA ASN A 269 -28.62 -0.93 -13.95
C ASN A 269 -27.23 -0.74 -14.55
N PHE A 270 -27.13 -0.69 -15.87
CA PHE A 270 -25.88 -0.41 -16.57
C PHE A 270 -25.30 0.96 -16.20
N LEU A 271 -26.14 2.01 -16.23
CA LEU A 271 -25.74 3.36 -15.85
C LEU A 271 -25.31 3.43 -14.39
N LYS A 272 -26.00 2.72 -13.50
CA LYS A 272 -25.62 2.65 -12.08
C LYS A 272 -24.22 2.10 -11.90
N GLN A 273 -23.89 1.00 -12.56
CA GLN A 273 -22.52 0.46 -12.54
C GLN A 273 -21.52 1.43 -13.18
N GLY A 274 -21.90 2.07 -14.28
CA GLY A 274 -21.05 3.05 -14.97
C GLY A 274 -20.63 4.23 -14.09
N ILE A 275 -21.55 4.80 -13.33
CA ILE A 275 -21.19 5.94 -12.46
C ILE A 275 -20.42 5.54 -11.20
N GLU A 276 -20.42 4.28 -10.79
CA GLU A 276 -19.63 3.81 -9.65
C GLU A 276 -18.13 4.02 -9.87
N PHE A 277 -17.64 3.85 -11.10
CA PHE A 277 -16.24 4.13 -11.45
C PHE A 277 -15.89 5.63 -11.40
N LEU A 278 -16.86 6.50 -11.56
CA LEU A 278 -16.71 7.95 -11.48
C LEU A 278 -16.94 8.49 -10.06
N ASN A 279 -16.92 7.63 -9.05
CA ASN A 279 -17.14 7.99 -7.65
C ASN A 279 -15.84 8.48 -6.98
N HIS A 280 -15.29 9.56 -7.52
CA HIS A 280 -14.08 10.21 -7.03
C HIS A 280 -14.34 11.70 -6.76
N ARG A 281 -13.48 12.30 -5.95
CA ARG A 281 -13.40 13.75 -5.81
C ARG A 281 -12.35 14.28 -6.77
N TYR A 282 -12.71 15.30 -7.55
CA TYR A 282 -11.86 15.90 -8.56
C TYR A 282 -11.49 17.33 -8.16
N ASP A 283 -10.20 17.66 -8.25
CA ASP A 283 -9.70 19.01 -8.01
C ASP A 283 -9.75 19.81 -9.31
N VAL A 284 -10.52 20.89 -9.33
CA VAL A 284 -10.53 21.84 -10.45
C VAL A 284 -9.31 22.75 -10.31
N ILE A 285 -8.34 22.59 -11.19
CA ILE A 285 -7.04 23.25 -11.10
C ILE A 285 -6.93 24.29 -12.18
N GLN A 286 -6.72 25.55 -11.76
CA GLN A 286 -6.32 26.61 -12.68
C GLN A 286 -4.80 26.59 -12.86
N ALA A 287 -4.35 26.36 -14.07
CA ALA A 287 -2.94 26.52 -14.44
C ALA A 287 -2.63 28.02 -14.59
N LYS A 288 -1.91 28.61 -13.63
CA LYS A 288 -1.32 29.95 -13.74
C LYS A 288 0.20 29.82 -13.68
N ASP A 289 0.82 30.08 -14.82
CA ASP A 289 2.26 30.19 -15.07
C ASP A 289 3.15 29.10 -14.41
N THR A 290 3.42 29.13 -13.13
CA THR A 290 4.31 28.17 -12.46
C THR A 290 3.71 27.47 -11.23
N ASN A 291 2.53 27.90 -10.79
CA ASN A 291 1.89 27.31 -9.60
C ASN A 291 0.42 26.98 -9.89
N PRO A 292 0.06 25.71 -10.04
CA PRO A 292 -1.33 25.28 -10.14
C PRO A 292 -2.07 25.60 -8.84
N VAL A 293 -3.27 26.19 -8.94
CA VAL A 293 -4.12 26.51 -7.80
C VAL A 293 -5.43 25.77 -7.93
N VAL A 294 -5.80 25.00 -6.89
CA VAL A 294 -7.12 24.40 -6.80
C VAL A 294 -8.14 25.49 -6.53
N VAL A 295 -9.10 25.67 -7.44
CA VAL A 295 -10.12 26.72 -7.38
C VAL A 295 -11.47 26.23 -6.87
N ASN A 296 -11.73 24.93 -6.97
CA ASN A 296 -12.89 24.26 -6.41
C ASN A 296 -12.72 22.74 -6.48
N HIS A 297 -13.69 21.99 -5.97
CA HIS A 297 -13.75 20.55 -6.06
C HIS A 297 -15.08 20.11 -6.67
N ILE A 298 -15.03 19.05 -7.46
CA ILE A 298 -16.20 18.35 -7.95
C ILE A 298 -16.32 17.05 -7.20
N ASN A 299 -17.52 16.78 -6.70
CA ASN A 299 -17.83 15.50 -6.07
C ASN A 299 -18.10 14.44 -7.15
N SER A 300 -18.26 13.20 -6.72
CA SER A 300 -18.52 12.06 -7.60
C SER A 300 -19.68 12.30 -8.56
N CYS A 301 -19.73 11.54 -9.65
CA CYS A 301 -20.91 11.45 -10.49
C CYS A 301 -22.05 10.82 -9.69
N TYR A 302 -23.07 11.60 -9.35
CA TYR A 302 -24.16 11.15 -8.49
C TYR A 302 -25.37 10.64 -9.27
N ALA A 303 -25.45 10.95 -10.55
CA ALA A 303 -26.59 10.55 -11.39
C ALA A 303 -26.20 10.50 -12.88
N ALA A 304 -26.94 9.72 -13.64
CA ALA A 304 -26.83 9.68 -15.10
C ALA A 304 -28.19 9.43 -15.76
N SER A 305 -28.33 9.90 -17.00
CA SER A 305 -29.45 9.59 -17.86
C SER A 305 -28.98 9.25 -19.29
N LEU A 306 -29.67 8.35 -19.93
CA LEU A 306 -29.40 7.93 -21.30
C LEU A 306 -30.67 8.11 -22.14
N TYR A 307 -30.53 8.80 -23.25
CA TYR A 307 -31.59 9.02 -24.23
C TYR A 307 -31.21 8.30 -25.54
N SER A 308 -32.22 7.81 -26.26
CA SER A 308 -32.09 7.24 -27.59
C SER A 308 -32.94 8.00 -28.58
N GLN A 309 -32.43 8.23 -29.78
CA GLN A 309 -33.17 8.81 -30.86
C GLN A 309 -34.32 7.88 -31.31
N ASP A 310 -35.52 8.45 -31.38
CA ASP A 310 -36.73 7.82 -31.89
C ASP A 310 -37.43 8.82 -32.84
N GLY A 311 -37.14 8.72 -34.16
CA GLY A 311 -37.59 9.67 -35.16
C GLY A 311 -37.05 11.08 -34.89
N GLU A 312 -37.93 12.06 -34.68
CA GLU A 312 -37.59 13.46 -34.39
C GLU A 312 -37.51 13.77 -32.88
N THR A 313 -37.39 12.77 -32.06
CA THR A 313 -37.34 12.91 -30.61
C THR A 313 -36.17 12.13 -29.99
N LEU A 314 -35.74 12.59 -28.79
CA LEU A 314 -34.88 11.83 -27.89
C LEU A 314 -35.75 11.28 -26.76
N ARG A 315 -35.82 9.97 -26.62
CA ARG A 315 -36.58 9.28 -25.58
C ARG A 315 -35.67 8.73 -24.52
N LEU A 316 -36.02 8.93 -23.25
CA LEU A 316 -35.31 8.35 -22.11
C LEU A 316 -35.37 6.83 -22.16
N VAL A 317 -34.21 6.17 -22.12
CA VAL A 317 -34.08 4.69 -22.12
C VAL A 317 -33.54 4.16 -20.81
N GLY A 318 -32.93 5.00 -19.99
CA GLY A 318 -32.47 4.60 -18.66
C GLY A 318 -31.99 5.80 -17.84
N LYS A 319 -32.09 5.69 -16.53
CA LYS A 319 -31.56 6.68 -15.58
C LYS A 319 -31.13 6.05 -14.27
N THR A 320 -30.21 6.70 -13.58
CA THR A 320 -29.77 6.32 -12.23
C THR A 320 -29.50 7.57 -11.39
N GLY A 321 -29.55 7.41 -10.06
CA GLY A 321 -29.47 8.54 -9.11
C GLY A 321 -30.82 9.23 -8.89
N ASP A 322 -30.84 10.16 -7.92
CA ASP A 322 -32.07 10.89 -7.57
C ASP A 322 -32.25 12.11 -8.48
N ILE A 323 -32.76 11.87 -9.69
CA ILE A 323 -32.99 12.90 -10.71
C ILE A 323 -34.39 12.82 -11.30
N THR A 324 -34.94 14.00 -11.61
CA THR A 324 -36.09 14.12 -12.48
C THR A 324 -35.62 14.37 -13.88
N ALA A 325 -35.74 13.36 -14.76
CA ALA A 325 -35.39 13.43 -16.16
C ALA A 325 -36.69 13.44 -17.00
N PRO A 326 -36.86 14.38 -17.95
CA PRO A 326 -37.99 14.34 -18.90
C PRO A 326 -37.94 13.05 -19.73
N GLU A 327 -39.12 12.50 -20.01
CA GLU A 327 -39.18 11.21 -20.77
C GLU A 327 -38.88 11.40 -22.26
N VAL A 328 -39.16 12.59 -22.81
CA VAL A 328 -39.01 12.87 -24.25
C VAL A 328 -38.59 14.33 -24.44
N PHE A 329 -37.69 14.56 -25.38
CA PHE A 329 -37.35 15.86 -25.94
C PHE A 329 -37.54 15.84 -27.45
N ALA A 330 -38.04 16.94 -28.02
CA ALA A 330 -38.08 17.10 -29.46
C ALA A 330 -36.71 17.63 -29.97
N LEU A 331 -36.20 17.15 -31.12
CA LEU A 331 -34.89 17.52 -31.65
C LEU A 331 -34.77 18.99 -32.05
N TYR A 332 -35.89 19.70 -32.14
CA TYR A 332 -35.92 21.15 -32.41
C TYR A 332 -35.97 22.02 -31.17
N GLU A 333 -35.97 21.46 -29.96
CA GLU A 333 -35.92 22.22 -28.72
C GLU A 333 -34.56 22.84 -28.50
N GLU A 334 -34.47 24.19 -28.58
CA GLU A 334 -33.24 24.92 -28.37
C GLU A 334 -32.95 25.13 -26.87
N GLY A 335 -31.64 25.12 -26.49
CA GLY A 335 -31.19 25.37 -25.12
C GLY A 335 -31.37 24.19 -24.17
N VAL A 336 -31.65 23.02 -24.71
CA VAL A 336 -31.67 21.76 -23.99
C VAL A 336 -30.36 21.02 -24.23
N HIS A 337 -29.48 20.97 -23.23
CA HIS A 337 -28.12 20.41 -23.40
C HIS A 337 -28.09 18.99 -24.00
N VAL A 338 -29.11 18.16 -23.75
CA VAL A 338 -29.23 16.81 -24.33
C VAL A 338 -29.49 16.89 -25.84
N VAL A 339 -30.37 17.81 -26.27
CA VAL A 339 -30.71 18.04 -27.69
C VAL A 339 -29.55 18.72 -28.38
N ASP A 340 -28.96 19.71 -27.72
CA ASP A 340 -27.82 20.48 -28.30
C ASP A 340 -26.62 19.54 -28.52
N ALA A 341 -26.28 18.66 -27.55
CA ALA A 341 -25.21 17.67 -27.72
C ALA A 341 -25.47 16.70 -28.88
N PHE A 342 -26.71 16.22 -29.01
CA PHE A 342 -27.10 15.34 -30.12
C PHE A 342 -26.95 15.99 -31.47
N ASN A 343 -27.50 17.22 -31.59
CA ASN A 343 -27.50 17.95 -32.87
C ASN A 343 -26.10 18.38 -33.29
N GLN A 344 -25.21 18.70 -32.35
CA GLN A 344 -23.83 19.09 -32.61
C GLN A 344 -22.92 17.88 -32.84
N GLY A 345 -23.28 16.70 -32.29
CA GLY A 345 -22.44 15.49 -32.34
C GLY A 345 -21.17 15.64 -31.51
N GLU A 346 -21.17 16.54 -30.53
CA GLU A 346 -20.02 16.86 -29.70
C GLU A 346 -20.38 16.73 -28.20
N ARG A 347 -19.35 16.64 -27.36
CA ARG A 347 -19.50 16.68 -25.91
C ARG A 347 -19.77 18.11 -25.48
N LEU A 348 -20.78 18.29 -24.64
CA LEU A 348 -21.13 19.57 -24.03
C LEU A 348 -20.96 19.51 -22.51
N ILE A 349 -20.42 20.61 -21.97
CA ILE A 349 -20.33 20.82 -20.53
C ILE A 349 -21.22 22.01 -20.19
N THR A 350 -22.23 21.78 -19.39
CA THR A 350 -23.18 22.81 -18.98
C THR A 350 -23.30 22.84 -17.46
N TYR A 351 -23.56 24.03 -16.91
CA TYR A 351 -23.73 24.20 -15.46
C TYR A 351 -25.13 24.73 -15.14
N ARG A 352 -25.73 24.17 -14.12
CA ARG A 352 -26.98 24.69 -13.57
C ARG A 352 -26.78 25.17 -12.15
N GLU A 353 -26.91 26.48 -11.95
CA GLU A 353 -26.70 27.15 -10.68
C GLU A 353 -27.72 26.71 -9.63
N ASP A 354 -29.01 26.53 -10.01
CA ASP A 354 -30.10 26.08 -9.15
C ASP A 354 -29.84 24.68 -8.55
N LYS A 355 -29.01 23.85 -9.20
CA LYS A 355 -28.67 22.50 -8.77
C LYS A 355 -27.20 22.34 -8.40
N LYS A 356 -26.38 23.38 -8.54
CA LYS A 356 -24.93 23.35 -8.34
C LYS A 356 -24.24 22.21 -9.10
N THR A 357 -24.76 21.88 -10.29
CA THR A 357 -24.42 20.65 -11.00
C THR A 357 -23.83 20.97 -12.37
N PHE A 358 -22.67 20.36 -12.65
CA PHE A 358 -22.14 20.25 -14.01
C PHE A 358 -22.71 19.02 -14.69
N TYR A 359 -23.14 19.21 -15.92
CA TYR A 359 -23.59 18.15 -16.81
C TYR A 359 -22.54 17.93 -17.87
N ILE A 360 -22.01 16.72 -17.96
CA ILE A 360 -21.22 16.27 -19.10
C ILE A 360 -22.18 15.46 -19.97
N THR A 361 -22.49 16.01 -21.14
CA THR A 361 -23.46 15.42 -22.07
C THR A 361 -22.74 15.08 -23.35
N GLU A 362 -22.79 13.81 -23.78
CA GLU A 362 -22.08 13.30 -24.94
C GLU A 362 -23.00 12.53 -25.87
N ALA A 363 -22.95 12.86 -27.14
CA ALA A 363 -23.63 12.11 -28.20
C ALA A 363 -22.83 10.85 -28.56
N VAL A 364 -23.49 9.69 -28.54
CA VAL A 364 -22.91 8.40 -28.86
C VAL A 364 -23.80 7.72 -29.88
N GLU A 365 -23.49 7.89 -31.15
CA GLU A 365 -24.33 7.43 -32.29
C GLU A 365 -25.78 7.93 -32.16
N ARG A 366 -26.75 7.05 -31.95
CA ARG A 366 -28.15 7.41 -31.74
C ARG A 366 -28.51 7.72 -30.27
N PHE A 367 -27.55 7.60 -29.36
CA PHE A 367 -27.76 7.83 -27.94
C PHE A 367 -27.16 9.16 -27.50
N VAL A 368 -27.66 9.66 -26.36
CA VAL A 368 -27.06 10.77 -25.64
C VAL A 368 -26.92 10.38 -24.17
N LEU A 369 -25.68 10.30 -23.72
CA LEU A 369 -25.33 10.07 -22.32
C LEU A 369 -25.18 11.41 -21.61
N CYS A 370 -25.87 11.59 -20.49
CA CYS A 370 -25.73 12.77 -19.64
C CYS A 370 -25.32 12.35 -18.23
N LEU A 371 -24.15 12.82 -17.77
CA LEU A 371 -23.58 12.54 -16.44
C LEU A 371 -23.67 13.81 -15.58
N HIS A 372 -24.02 13.64 -14.30
CA HIS A 372 -24.27 14.73 -13.37
C HIS A 372 -23.25 14.76 -12.26
N PHE A 373 -22.48 15.85 -12.15
CA PHE A 373 -21.42 16.06 -11.17
C PHE A 373 -21.76 17.25 -10.26
N LEU A 374 -21.75 17.05 -8.97
CA LEU A 374 -22.03 18.09 -7.99
C LEU A 374 -20.78 18.91 -7.68
N LEU A 375 -20.89 20.24 -7.76
CA LEU A 375 -19.83 21.17 -7.36
C LEU A 375 -19.85 21.34 -5.84
N GLU A 376 -18.67 21.36 -5.19
CA GLU A 376 -18.58 21.46 -3.74
C GLU A 376 -18.90 22.88 -3.24
N GLU A 377 -18.27 23.89 -3.84
CA GLU A 377 -18.53 25.30 -3.53
C GLU A 377 -19.37 25.94 -4.63
N ASP A 378 -20.28 26.85 -4.23
CA ASP A 378 -21.20 27.51 -5.16
C ASP A 378 -20.47 28.43 -6.12
N TRP A 379 -20.76 28.27 -7.40
CA TRP A 379 -20.38 29.20 -8.46
C TRP A 379 -21.62 29.82 -9.10
N ASP A 380 -21.46 31.05 -9.55
CA ASP A 380 -22.41 31.63 -10.50
C ASP A 380 -22.15 31.06 -11.91
N VAL A 381 -23.11 31.24 -12.81
CA VAL A 381 -23.03 30.73 -14.19
C VAL A 381 -21.78 31.25 -14.90
N LYS A 382 -21.42 32.53 -14.75
CA LYS A 382 -20.27 33.14 -15.43
C LYS A 382 -18.95 32.50 -14.99
N ARG A 383 -18.81 32.23 -13.68
CA ARG A 383 -17.63 31.56 -13.15
C ARG A 383 -17.57 30.12 -13.61
N ALA A 384 -18.68 29.41 -13.60
CA ALA A 384 -18.75 28.03 -14.07
C ALA A 384 -18.40 27.92 -15.57
N GLU A 385 -18.89 28.83 -16.40
CA GLU A 385 -18.53 28.90 -17.83
C GLU A 385 -17.03 29.21 -18.03
N ALA A 386 -16.47 30.11 -17.23
CA ALA A 386 -15.04 30.46 -17.30
C ALA A 386 -14.10 29.31 -16.93
N TYR A 387 -14.56 28.35 -16.12
CA TYR A 387 -13.78 27.17 -15.69
C TYR A 387 -14.31 25.84 -16.26
N ALA A 388 -15.18 25.89 -17.28
CA ALA A 388 -15.77 24.67 -17.86
C ALA A 388 -14.69 23.72 -18.43
N GLN A 389 -13.63 24.27 -19.01
CA GLN A 389 -12.52 23.48 -19.55
C GLN A 389 -11.71 22.82 -18.45
N GLU A 390 -11.42 23.52 -17.36
CA GLU A 390 -10.71 22.97 -16.21
C GLU A 390 -11.54 21.88 -15.50
N VAL A 391 -12.87 22.03 -15.48
CA VAL A 391 -13.80 21.00 -14.99
C VAL A 391 -13.74 19.76 -15.89
N GLU A 392 -13.77 19.96 -17.19
CA GLU A 392 -13.62 18.86 -18.16
C GLU A 392 -12.31 18.11 -17.96
N CYS A 393 -11.19 18.84 -17.97
CA CYS A 393 -9.87 18.25 -17.76
C CYS A 393 -9.79 17.48 -16.44
N ALA A 394 -10.31 18.05 -15.34
CA ALA A 394 -10.28 17.41 -14.03
C ALA A 394 -10.95 16.01 -14.00
N ILE A 395 -12.01 15.84 -14.80
CA ILE A 395 -12.78 14.59 -14.87
C ILE A 395 -12.22 13.68 -15.99
N MET A 396 -12.02 14.24 -17.18
CA MET A 396 -11.74 13.46 -18.38
C MET A 396 -10.30 12.96 -18.43
N ASP A 397 -9.31 13.79 -18.07
CA ASP A 397 -7.90 13.40 -18.14
C ASP A 397 -7.62 12.17 -17.26
N LYS A 398 -8.34 12.07 -16.15
CA LYS A 398 -8.21 10.93 -15.23
C LYS A 398 -8.91 9.67 -15.75
N HIS A 399 -9.99 9.81 -16.53
CA HIS A 399 -10.88 8.71 -16.90
C HIS A 399 -11.10 8.55 -18.40
N GLN A 400 -10.22 9.07 -19.25
CA GLN A 400 -10.38 9.06 -20.70
C GLN A 400 -10.68 7.65 -21.23
N LEU A 401 -9.88 6.65 -20.86
CA LEU A 401 -10.08 5.26 -21.31
C LEU A 401 -11.46 4.70 -20.89
N TYR A 402 -11.95 5.13 -19.74
CA TYR A 402 -13.24 4.68 -19.24
C TYR A 402 -14.40 5.30 -20.04
N PHE A 403 -14.33 6.58 -20.38
CA PHE A 403 -15.33 7.23 -21.23
C PHE A 403 -15.36 6.62 -22.63
N GLU A 404 -14.18 6.37 -23.23
CA GLU A 404 -14.08 5.66 -24.51
C GLU A 404 -14.74 4.27 -24.45
N PHE A 405 -14.53 3.53 -23.34
CA PHE A 405 -15.14 2.24 -23.14
C PHE A 405 -16.67 2.31 -22.96
N LEU A 406 -17.18 3.28 -22.18
CA LEU A 406 -18.63 3.51 -22.05
C LEU A 406 -19.26 3.80 -23.42
N ASN A 407 -18.65 4.67 -24.20
CA ASN A 407 -19.12 5.03 -25.52
C ASN A 407 -19.16 3.84 -26.46
N LEU A 408 -18.13 2.98 -26.44
CA LEU A 408 -18.11 1.73 -27.22
C LEU A 408 -19.24 0.77 -26.79
N LEU A 409 -19.52 0.66 -25.50
CA LEU A 409 -20.59 -0.20 -25.01
C LEU A 409 -21.98 0.33 -25.39
N ILE A 410 -22.20 1.63 -25.26
CA ILE A 410 -23.47 2.29 -25.61
C ILE A 410 -23.67 2.24 -27.14
N GLY A 411 -22.70 2.68 -27.91
CA GLY A 411 -22.74 2.70 -29.37
C GLY A 411 -22.84 1.30 -29.97
N GLY A 412 -22.05 0.34 -29.48
CA GLY A 412 -22.08 -1.05 -29.96
C GLY A 412 -23.43 -1.79 -29.77
N SER A 413 -24.40 -1.22 -29.02
CA SER A 413 -25.76 -1.76 -28.92
C SER A 413 -26.65 -1.39 -30.10
N THR A 414 -26.13 -0.62 -31.08
CA THR A 414 -26.86 -0.25 -32.30
C THR A 414 -26.73 -1.27 -33.44
N TYR A 415 -25.78 -2.22 -33.34
CA TYR A 415 -25.45 -3.16 -34.41
C TYR A 415 -26.29 -4.46 -34.41
N GLU A 416 -27.56 -4.41 -33.97
CA GLU A 416 -28.49 -5.52 -34.12
C GLU A 416 -29.73 -5.20 -34.98
#